data_4c374c8bd953d23647bebc565f4da999
#
_entry.id   4c374c8bd953d23647bebc565f4da999
#
_cell.length_a   1.000
_cell.length_b   1.000
_cell.length_c   1.000
_cell.angle_alpha   90.00
_cell.angle_beta   90.00
_cell.angle_gamma   90.00
#
_symmetry.space_group_name_H-M   'P 1'
#
loop_
_entity.id
_entity.type
_entity.pdbx_description
1 polymer ?
#
loop_
_entity_poly.entity_id
_entity_poly.type
_entity_poly.pdbx_seq_one_letter_code
_entity_poly.pdbx_strand_id
1 'polypeptide(L)'
;MRPSPPRRGDRKDPRGYTAAMRSRQTTGQHTLPSLVPVTGAVPPPGHRPPEDHLPELQQALLAWFDANARPLPWRRHYTPYEVWISEIMLQQTQMERGVSYFLRWMERFPDLPALAAASEEEVLHAWEGLGYYSRARNLLAAARLVMQEHGGVFPSDPEAIRALPGIGPYTTAAIASIAFNLPVACIDANVERVIARVFDVDSPVKSGPAAARIAELARRILPEGEARRHNQAMMELGALVCGKKPRCGQCPLARFCTALHLGIVHERPVPGKKAEITPIEVVTGVLSNHDRVFVQKRLPQGAWGGLWEFPGGRVEPGETPEQAVVREFAEETGFTVRVTAPLGIIRHGYTTYRVRLHCFALELVTDDTPRPPEPPVLTAATACRWLERGELESLAMPAAHRKLADSLTAPKGPLLTAF
;
A
#
# COMPACT_ATOMS: atom_id res chain seq x y z
N MET A 1 9.74 -54.73 26.95
CA MET A 1 9.50 -53.34 27.33
C MET A 1 10.02 -52.45 26.20
N ARG A 2 9.13 -51.77 25.46
CA ARG A 2 9.51 -50.78 24.43
C ARG A 2 9.51 -49.38 25.06
N PRO A 3 10.50 -48.53 24.81
CA PRO A 3 10.52 -47.18 25.35
C PRO A 3 9.51 -46.30 24.63
N SER A 4 8.83 -45.49 25.41
CA SER A 4 7.84 -44.49 24.97
C SER A 4 8.49 -43.37 24.15
N PRO A 5 7.78 -42.77 23.18
CA PRO A 5 8.33 -41.67 22.37
C PRO A 5 8.42 -40.35 23.19
N PRO A 6 9.39 -39.48 22.90
CA PRO A 6 9.57 -38.23 23.61
C PRO A 6 8.42 -37.24 23.32
N ARG A 7 8.02 -36.51 24.35
CA ARG A 7 7.03 -35.45 24.31
C ARG A 7 7.47 -34.33 23.35
N ARG A 8 6.56 -33.83 22.53
CA ARG A 8 6.75 -32.63 21.72
C ARG A 8 6.97 -31.44 22.67
N GLY A 9 8.24 -31.05 22.83
CA GLY A 9 8.66 -29.85 23.52
C GLY A 9 9.36 -28.93 22.54
N ASP A 10 8.87 -27.71 22.51
CA ASP A 10 9.53 -26.45 22.11
C ASP A 10 10.52 -26.52 20.93
N ARG A 11 9.99 -26.49 19.71
CA ARG A 11 10.76 -25.97 18.59
C ARG A 11 10.80 -24.46 18.70
N LYS A 12 11.88 -23.88 19.17
CA LYS A 12 12.19 -22.47 19.06
C LYS A 12 12.21 -22.11 17.58
N ASP A 13 11.31 -21.21 17.15
CA ASP A 13 11.39 -20.60 15.83
C ASP A 13 12.72 -19.84 15.77
N PRO A 14 13.59 -20.12 14.81
CA PRO A 14 14.89 -19.47 14.68
C PRO A 14 14.81 -17.96 14.42
N ARG A 15 13.62 -17.40 14.19
CA ARG A 15 13.36 -16.01 13.88
C ARG A 15 12.87 -15.17 15.06
N GLY A 16 12.73 -15.73 16.26
CA GLY A 16 12.42 -14.99 17.49
C GLY A 16 11.00 -14.41 17.57
N TYR A 17 10.05 -14.86 16.75
CA TYR A 17 8.63 -14.52 16.89
C TYR A 17 8.02 -15.33 18.01
N THR A 18 8.07 -14.81 19.24
CA THR A 18 7.49 -15.47 20.41
C THR A 18 6.01 -15.12 20.59
N ALA A 19 5.26 -16.08 21.19
CA ALA A 19 3.83 -15.98 21.50
C ALA A 19 3.44 -14.74 22.34
N ALA A 20 4.41 -14.04 22.94
CA ALA A 20 4.18 -12.81 23.72
C ALA A 20 3.60 -11.64 22.91
N MET A 21 3.61 -11.69 21.56
CA MET A 21 2.94 -10.66 20.74
C MET A 21 1.47 -10.96 20.44
N ARG A 22 1.01 -12.21 20.61
CA ARG A 22 -0.40 -12.57 20.34
C ARG A 22 -1.38 -12.03 21.39
N SER A 23 -0.93 -11.85 22.64
CA SER A 23 -1.81 -11.39 23.75
C SER A 23 -1.99 -9.86 23.84
N ARG A 24 -1.28 -9.07 23.03
CA ARG A 24 -1.41 -7.61 22.99
C ARG A 24 -2.24 -7.06 21.83
N GLN A 25 -2.87 -7.91 21.03
CA GLN A 25 -3.67 -7.50 19.87
C GLN A 25 -5.14 -7.24 20.18
N THR A 26 -5.59 -7.46 21.42
CA THR A 26 -6.95 -7.09 21.83
C THR A 26 -6.91 -5.72 22.52
N THR A 27 -7.52 -4.72 21.88
CA THR A 27 -7.83 -3.38 22.40
C THR A 27 -6.62 -2.53 22.86
N GLY A 28 -5.85 -2.04 21.91
CA GLY A 28 -4.90 -0.98 22.17
C GLY A 28 -4.83 -0.03 20.98
N GLN A 29 -5.38 1.16 21.13
CA GLN A 29 -4.90 2.30 20.36
C GLN A 29 -3.38 2.31 20.56
N HIS A 30 -2.60 2.02 19.49
CA HIS A 30 -1.17 2.27 19.51
C HIS A 30 -0.99 3.79 19.62
N THR A 31 -0.98 4.30 20.83
CA THR A 31 -0.45 5.63 21.11
C THR A 31 0.98 5.62 20.64
N LEU A 32 1.27 6.46 19.66
CA LEU A 32 2.63 6.75 19.25
C LEU A 32 3.44 7.03 20.50
N PRO A 33 4.65 6.47 20.67
CA PRO A 33 5.49 6.81 21.80
C PRO A 33 5.60 8.33 21.87
N SER A 34 5.42 8.89 23.06
CA SER A 34 5.58 10.32 23.28
C SER A 34 6.98 10.68 22.79
N LEU A 35 7.06 11.60 21.81
CA LEU A 35 8.35 12.04 21.29
C LEU A 35 9.16 12.55 22.46
N VAL A 36 10.37 12.04 22.60
CA VAL A 36 11.32 12.60 23.60
C VAL A 36 11.54 14.05 23.21
N PRO A 37 11.20 15.02 24.08
CA PRO A 37 11.39 16.42 23.77
C PRO A 37 12.88 16.67 23.51
N VAL A 38 13.21 17.24 22.38
CA VAL A 38 14.51 17.89 22.23
C VAL A 38 14.43 19.08 23.18
N THR A 39 15.27 19.09 24.20
CA THR A 39 15.32 20.15 25.21
C THR A 39 15.46 21.50 24.54
N GLY A 40 14.43 22.34 24.60
CA GLY A 40 14.40 23.67 24.02
C GLY A 40 13.18 23.93 23.13
N ALA A 41 12.02 24.24 23.76
CA ALA A 41 10.79 24.64 23.05
C ALA A 41 10.81 26.05 22.47
N VAL A 42 11.94 26.74 22.56
CA VAL A 42 12.16 28.06 21.95
C VAL A 42 13.14 27.86 20.79
N PRO A 43 12.85 28.37 19.57
CA PRO A 43 13.86 28.38 18.52
C PRO A 43 15.10 29.05 19.10
N PRO A 44 16.27 28.39 19.08
CA PRO A 44 17.46 28.97 19.66
C PRO A 44 17.76 30.29 18.94
N PRO A 45 18.21 31.34 19.65
CA PRO A 45 18.59 32.58 19.04
C PRO A 45 19.72 32.31 18.03
N GLY A 46 19.54 32.74 16.80
CA GLY A 46 20.51 32.64 15.73
C GLY A 46 20.23 31.50 14.76
N HIS A 47 19.71 31.85 13.58
CA HIS A 47 19.66 30.96 12.44
C HIS A 47 21.06 30.57 12.00
N ARG A 48 21.27 29.29 11.75
CA ARG A 48 22.50 28.74 11.18
C ARG A 48 22.20 28.22 9.79
N PRO A 49 22.68 28.85 8.72
CA PRO A 49 22.43 28.35 7.36
C PRO A 49 22.79 26.87 7.27
N PRO A 50 21.88 26.00 6.80
CA PRO A 50 22.13 24.56 6.84
C PRO A 50 23.32 24.12 5.98
N GLU A 51 23.63 24.88 4.93
CA GLU A 51 24.74 24.56 4.03
C GLU A 51 26.11 24.75 4.67
N ASP A 52 26.24 25.65 5.67
CA ASP A 52 27.46 25.94 6.40
C ASP A 52 27.65 25.06 7.64
N HIS A 53 26.62 24.32 8.03
CA HIS A 53 26.54 23.54 9.28
C HIS A 53 26.06 22.08 9.05
N LEU A 54 26.49 21.46 7.94
CA LEU A 54 26.07 20.09 7.61
C LEU A 54 26.42 19.06 8.68
N PRO A 55 27.63 19.04 9.28
CA PRO A 55 27.97 18.06 10.31
C PRO A 55 27.06 18.16 11.55
N GLU A 56 26.78 19.37 12.02
CA GLU A 56 25.93 19.60 13.19
C GLU A 56 24.46 19.25 12.89
N LEU A 57 24.00 19.52 11.66
CA LEU A 57 22.66 19.13 11.18
C LEU A 57 22.53 17.60 11.15
N GLN A 58 23.51 16.91 10.58
CA GLN A 58 23.57 15.46 10.51
C GLN A 58 23.54 14.83 11.91
N GLN A 59 24.40 15.33 12.81
CA GLN A 59 24.48 14.85 14.19
C GLN A 59 23.16 15.05 14.94
N ALA A 60 22.52 16.23 14.81
CA ALA A 60 21.24 16.51 15.46
C ALA A 60 20.13 15.60 14.96
N LEU A 61 20.08 15.32 13.65
CA LEU A 61 19.12 14.41 13.05
C LEU A 61 19.30 12.97 13.52
N LEU A 62 20.53 12.46 13.50
CA LEU A 62 20.85 11.09 13.90
C LEU A 62 20.60 10.85 15.39
N ALA A 63 21.00 11.79 16.25
CA ALA A 63 20.74 11.70 17.69
C ALA A 63 19.23 11.70 17.99
N TRP A 64 18.47 12.53 17.28
CA TRP A 64 17.01 12.52 17.40
C TRP A 64 16.42 11.18 16.93
N PHE A 65 16.89 10.63 15.82
CA PHE A 65 16.39 9.35 15.29
C PHE A 65 16.64 8.21 16.26
N ASP A 66 17.83 8.12 16.85
CA ASP A 66 18.15 7.08 17.83
C ASP A 66 17.22 7.11 19.05
N ALA A 67 16.80 8.32 19.47
CA ALA A 67 15.90 8.50 20.61
C ALA A 67 14.41 8.32 20.26
N ASN A 68 14.00 8.49 19.00
CA ASN A 68 12.60 8.60 18.61
C ASN A 68 12.17 7.62 17.50
N ALA A 69 13.05 6.76 16.99
CA ALA A 69 12.74 5.83 15.92
C ALA A 69 11.63 4.85 16.33
N ARG A 70 10.61 4.73 15.50
CA ARG A 70 9.54 3.74 15.72
C ARG A 70 10.10 2.33 15.65
N PRO A 71 9.71 1.41 16.57
CA PRO A 71 10.18 0.02 16.57
C PRO A 71 9.44 -0.81 15.51
N LEU A 72 9.74 -0.54 14.24
CA LEU A 72 9.10 -1.20 13.11
C LEU A 72 9.69 -2.61 12.89
N PRO A 73 8.87 -3.64 12.53
CA PRO A 73 9.32 -5.01 12.43
C PRO A 73 10.50 -5.22 11.46
N TRP A 74 10.48 -4.56 10.30
CA TRP A 74 11.54 -4.62 9.28
C TRP A 74 12.84 -3.89 9.64
N ARG A 75 12.88 -3.20 10.78
CA ARG A 75 14.08 -2.55 11.33
C ARG A 75 14.89 -3.43 12.27
N ARG A 76 14.44 -4.68 12.53
CA ARG A 76 15.14 -5.58 13.45
C ARG A 76 16.41 -6.16 12.85
N HIS A 77 16.32 -6.63 11.62
CA HIS A 77 17.42 -7.34 10.95
C HIS A 77 17.88 -6.65 9.67
N TYR A 78 17.06 -5.75 9.12
CA TYR A 78 17.32 -5.07 7.85
C TYR A 78 17.62 -6.03 6.69
N THR A 79 17.01 -7.22 6.69
CA THR A 79 17.18 -8.15 5.57
C THR A 79 16.65 -7.49 4.28
N PRO A 80 17.31 -7.68 3.13
CA PRO A 80 16.85 -7.10 1.87
C PRO A 80 15.41 -7.45 1.53
N TYR A 81 14.98 -8.68 1.84
CA TYR A 81 13.61 -9.13 1.64
C TYR A 81 12.60 -8.34 2.50
N GLU A 82 12.84 -8.24 3.81
CA GLU A 82 11.95 -7.50 4.72
C GLU A 82 11.87 -6.01 4.36
N VAL A 83 13.00 -5.39 4.04
CA VAL A 83 13.07 -3.99 3.61
C VAL A 83 12.28 -3.80 2.31
N TRP A 84 12.52 -4.64 1.30
CA TRP A 84 11.81 -4.58 0.04
C TRP A 84 10.30 -4.71 0.20
N ILE A 85 9.82 -5.74 0.93
CA ILE A 85 8.39 -5.94 1.17
C ILE A 85 7.77 -4.74 1.89
N SER A 86 8.42 -4.22 2.94
CA SER A 86 7.92 -3.07 3.68
C SER A 86 7.83 -1.81 2.82
N GLU A 87 8.84 -1.53 2.00
CA GLU A 87 8.87 -0.37 1.12
C GLU A 87 7.76 -0.40 0.07
N ILE A 88 7.50 -1.58 -0.52
CA ILE A 88 6.40 -1.74 -1.46
C ILE A 88 5.03 -1.64 -0.76
N MET A 89 4.86 -2.22 0.43
CA MET A 89 3.60 -2.15 1.18
C MET A 89 3.26 -0.73 1.62
N LEU A 90 4.26 0.05 2.01
CA LEU A 90 4.07 1.41 2.51
C LEU A 90 3.80 2.45 1.42
N GLN A 91 3.96 2.10 0.14
CA GLN A 91 3.55 3.00 -0.94
C GLN A 91 2.05 3.29 -0.86
N GLN A 92 1.68 4.54 -0.56
CA GLN A 92 0.29 5.01 -0.42
C GLN A 92 -0.53 4.27 0.66
N THR A 93 0.14 3.66 1.64
CA THR A 93 -0.49 2.96 2.76
C THR A 93 -0.11 3.65 4.07
N GLN A 94 -1.07 3.78 4.98
CA GLN A 94 -0.80 4.29 6.34
C GLN A 94 0.07 3.28 7.11
N MET A 95 0.94 3.79 7.96
CA MET A 95 1.96 2.99 8.66
C MET A 95 1.37 1.84 9.47
N GLU A 96 0.35 2.12 10.28
CA GLU A 96 -0.30 1.13 11.17
C GLU A 96 -0.88 -0.03 10.35
N ARG A 97 -1.52 0.30 9.23
CA ARG A 97 -2.04 -0.67 8.28
C ARG A 97 -0.90 -1.47 7.63
N GLY A 98 0.17 -0.78 7.20
CA GLY A 98 1.36 -1.41 6.61
C GLY A 98 1.99 -2.43 7.56
N VAL A 99 2.16 -2.09 8.85
CA VAL A 99 2.70 -3.00 9.87
C VAL A 99 1.86 -4.26 10.00
N SER A 100 0.52 -4.13 10.10
CA SER A 100 -0.36 -5.30 10.26
C SER A 100 -0.32 -6.23 9.04
N TYR A 101 -0.25 -5.68 7.83
CA TYR A 101 -0.11 -6.46 6.60
C TYR A 101 1.27 -7.11 6.48
N PHE A 102 2.33 -6.39 6.83
CA PHE A 102 3.69 -6.91 6.82
C PHE A 102 3.82 -8.15 7.73
N LEU A 103 3.27 -8.10 8.95
CA LEU A 103 3.33 -9.23 9.86
C LEU A 103 2.63 -10.48 9.31
N ARG A 104 1.40 -10.33 8.77
CA ARG A 104 0.69 -11.45 8.11
C ARG A 104 1.40 -11.96 6.87
N TRP A 105 2.02 -11.07 6.12
CA TRP A 105 2.82 -11.44 4.95
C TRP A 105 4.01 -12.29 5.33
N MET A 106 4.76 -11.90 6.38
CA MET A 106 5.91 -12.66 6.86
C MET A 106 5.51 -14.01 7.46
N GLU A 107 4.30 -14.16 7.99
CA GLU A 107 3.75 -15.47 8.40
C GLU A 107 3.50 -16.38 7.19
N ARG A 108 2.99 -15.82 6.10
CA ARG A 108 2.63 -16.58 4.89
C ARG A 108 3.81 -16.80 3.95
N PHE A 109 4.61 -15.76 3.72
CA PHE A 109 5.75 -15.71 2.81
C PHE A 109 6.98 -15.22 3.59
N PRO A 110 7.59 -16.09 4.42
CA PRO A 110 8.67 -15.70 5.34
C PRO A 110 9.96 -15.27 4.65
N ASP A 111 10.15 -15.71 3.42
CA ASP A 111 11.37 -15.50 2.65
C ASP A 111 11.09 -15.45 1.14
N LEU A 112 12.13 -15.17 0.37
CA LEU A 112 12.07 -15.06 -1.07
C LEU A 112 11.63 -16.37 -1.77
N PRO A 113 12.16 -17.57 -1.40
CA PRO A 113 11.70 -18.83 -1.97
C PRO A 113 10.21 -19.09 -1.74
N ALA A 114 9.70 -18.83 -0.54
CA ALA A 114 8.29 -19.03 -0.22
C ALA A 114 7.39 -18.12 -1.08
N LEU A 115 7.78 -16.84 -1.28
CA LEU A 115 7.06 -15.93 -2.17
C LEU A 115 7.12 -16.37 -3.62
N ALA A 116 8.30 -16.77 -4.12
CA ALA A 116 8.47 -17.16 -5.51
C ALA A 116 7.68 -18.42 -5.89
N ALA A 117 7.52 -19.37 -4.95
CA ALA A 117 6.75 -20.59 -5.11
C ALA A 117 5.24 -20.40 -5.03
N ALA A 118 4.77 -19.26 -4.51
CA ALA A 118 3.35 -19.00 -4.34
C ALA A 118 2.64 -18.81 -5.69
N SER A 119 1.33 -19.16 -5.74
CA SER A 119 0.46 -18.81 -6.85
C SER A 119 0.13 -17.32 -6.83
N GLU A 120 -0.21 -16.76 -7.99
CA GLU A 120 -0.67 -15.37 -8.08
C GLU A 120 -1.92 -15.13 -7.22
N GLU A 121 -2.83 -16.10 -7.16
CA GLU A 121 -4.07 -16.01 -6.37
C GLU A 121 -3.78 -15.90 -4.87
N GLU A 122 -2.85 -16.70 -4.33
CA GLU A 122 -2.41 -16.61 -2.93
C GLU A 122 -1.78 -15.24 -2.61
N VAL A 123 -0.95 -14.72 -3.51
CA VAL A 123 -0.29 -13.41 -3.33
C VAL A 123 -1.30 -12.27 -3.39
N LEU A 124 -2.24 -12.30 -4.33
CA LEU A 124 -3.30 -11.30 -4.46
C LEU A 124 -4.26 -11.33 -3.26
N HIS A 125 -4.58 -12.52 -2.75
CA HIS A 125 -5.40 -12.69 -1.55
C HIS A 125 -4.72 -12.11 -0.30
N ALA A 126 -3.43 -12.41 -0.09
CA ALA A 126 -2.65 -11.84 1.01
C ALA A 126 -2.48 -10.31 0.92
N TRP A 127 -2.59 -9.75 -0.29
CA TRP A 127 -2.49 -8.32 -0.57
C TRP A 127 -3.84 -7.58 -0.48
N GLU A 128 -4.94 -8.33 -0.39
CA GLU A 128 -6.28 -7.77 -0.45
C GLU A 128 -6.48 -6.63 0.55
N GLY A 129 -7.05 -5.51 0.07
CA GLY A 129 -7.27 -4.32 0.88
C GLY A 129 -6.13 -3.30 0.88
N LEU A 130 -4.90 -3.62 0.44
CA LEU A 130 -3.83 -2.63 0.27
C LEU A 130 -4.00 -1.78 -0.99
N GLY A 131 -4.77 -2.25 -1.98
CA GLY A 131 -4.94 -1.59 -3.26
C GLY A 131 -3.70 -1.65 -4.16
N TYR A 132 -3.82 -1.10 -5.38
CA TYR A 132 -2.70 -1.12 -6.36
C TYR A 132 -2.08 -2.51 -6.52
N TYR A 133 -2.90 -3.48 -6.89
CA TYR A 133 -2.56 -4.91 -6.94
C TYR A 133 -1.42 -5.24 -7.92
N SER A 134 -1.10 -4.34 -8.86
CA SER A 134 0.12 -4.45 -9.67
C SER A 134 1.38 -4.56 -8.82
N ARG A 135 1.41 -3.96 -7.62
CA ARG A 135 2.53 -4.10 -6.69
C ARG A 135 2.71 -5.55 -6.24
N ALA A 136 1.63 -6.24 -5.88
CA ALA A 136 1.66 -7.64 -5.48
C ALA A 136 2.14 -8.56 -6.62
N ARG A 137 1.63 -8.34 -7.84
CA ARG A 137 2.10 -9.09 -9.01
C ARG A 137 3.58 -8.83 -9.31
N ASN A 138 4.01 -7.58 -9.21
CA ASN A 138 5.42 -7.23 -9.40
C ASN A 138 6.31 -7.84 -8.30
N LEU A 139 5.85 -7.92 -7.04
CA LEU A 139 6.57 -8.65 -5.99
C LEU A 139 6.77 -10.12 -6.35
N LEU A 140 5.71 -10.80 -6.81
CA LEU A 140 5.81 -12.19 -7.23
C LEU A 140 6.75 -12.37 -8.43
N ALA A 141 6.60 -11.51 -9.45
CA ALA A 141 7.46 -11.56 -10.64
C ALA A 141 8.93 -11.30 -10.30
N ALA A 142 9.21 -10.29 -9.45
CA ALA A 142 10.55 -9.99 -8.99
C ALA A 142 11.14 -11.10 -8.13
N ALA A 143 10.35 -11.72 -7.23
CA ALA A 143 10.81 -12.86 -6.44
C ALA A 143 11.25 -14.03 -7.32
N ARG A 144 10.44 -14.37 -8.33
CA ARG A 144 10.77 -15.43 -9.30
C ARG A 144 12.02 -15.11 -10.11
N LEU A 145 12.16 -13.84 -10.53
CA LEU A 145 13.35 -13.40 -11.26
C LEU A 145 14.61 -13.51 -10.39
N VAL A 146 14.56 -13.11 -9.12
CA VAL A 146 15.70 -13.24 -8.21
C VAL A 146 16.05 -14.71 -7.96
N MET A 147 15.06 -15.60 -7.85
CA MET A 147 15.34 -17.06 -7.76
C MET A 147 16.02 -17.58 -9.02
N GLN A 148 15.58 -17.15 -10.19
CA GLN A 148 16.02 -17.65 -11.48
C GLN A 148 17.38 -17.07 -11.89
N GLU A 149 17.59 -15.77 -11.75
CA GLU A 149 18.75 -15.06 -12.30
C GLU A 149 19.83 -14.74 -11.26
N HIS A 150 19.45 -14.68 -9.98
CA HIS A 150 20.36 -14.35 -8.88
C HIS A 150 20.53 -15.49 -7.86
N GLY A 151 20.12 -16.71 -8.20
CA GLY A 151 20.27 -17.88 -7.34
C GLY A 151 19.59 -17.77 -5.97
N GLY A 152 18.52 -16.97 -5.88
CA GLY A 152 17.78 -16.74 -4.63
C GLY A 152 18.44 -15.73 -3.67
N VAL A 153 19.51 -15.08 -4.09
CA VAL A 153 20.17 -14.01 -3.32
C VAL A 153 19.72 -12.65 -3.85
N PHE A 154 19.14 -11.83 -2.99
CA PHE A 154 18.69 -10.49 -3.39
C PHE A 154 19.90 -9.64 -3.82
N PRO A 155 19.89 -9.02 -5.03
CA PRO A 155 21.03 -8.27 -5.53
C PRO A 155 21.34 -7.06 -4.66
N SER A 156 22.63 -6.75 -4.48
CA SER A 156 23.09 -5.55 -3.74
C SER A 156 23.48 -4.40 -4.66
N ASP A 157 23.71 -4.67 -5.95
CA ASP A 157 24.00 -3.64 -6.94
C ASP A 157 22.73 -2.83 -7.26
N PRO A 158 22.76 -1.48 -7.19
CA PRO A 158 21.60 -0.64 -7.45
C PRO A 158 20.99 -0.79 -8.85
N GLU A 159 21.80 -1.06 -9.88
CA GLU A 159 21.29 -1.27 -11.23
C GLU A 159 20.56 -2.61 -11.34
N ALA A 160 21.08 -3.67 -10.76
CA ALA A 160 20.40 -4.96 -10.68
C ALA A 160 19.10 -4.87 -9.85
N ILE A 161 19.11 -4.15 -8.71
CA ILE A 161 17.88 -3.86 -7.92
C ILE A 161 16.86 -3.13 -8.79
N ARG A 162 17.29 -2.12 -9.56
CA ARG A 162 16.44 -1.29 -10.39
C ARG A 162 15.80 -2.05 -11.56
N ALA A 163 16.44 -3.09 -12.04
CA ALA A 163 15.95 -3.95 -13.12
C ALA A 163 14.81 -4.87 -12.68
N LEU A 164 14.61 -5.10 -11.37
CA LEU A 164 13.55 -5.95 -10.86
C LEU A 164 12.15 -5.36 -11.11
N PRO A 165 11.16 -6.18 -11.49
CA PRO A 165 9.79 -5.76 -11.74
C PRO A 165 9.20 -4.91 -10.60
N GLY A 166 8.65 -3.74 -10.95
CA GLY A 166 7.98 -2.84 -10.00
C GLY A 166 8.90 -2.03 -9.10
N ILE A 167 10.21 -2.12 -9.26
CA ILE A 167 11.18 -1.32 -8.51
C ILE A 167 11.52 -0.03 -9.25
N GLY A 168 11.09 1.10 -8.67
CA GLY A 168 11.37 2.45 -9.16
C GLY A 168 12.63 3.06 -8.53
N PRO A 169 13.05 4.28 -8.96
CA PRO A 169 14.24 4.96 -8.41
C PRO A 169 14.21 5.10 -6.89
N TYR A 170 13.06 5.47 -6.33
CA TYR A 170 12.84 5.55 -4.88
C TYR A 170 13.08 4.20 -4.20
N THR A 171 12.41 3.14 -4.65
CA THR A 171 12.51 1.81 -4.02
C THR A 171 13.93 1.26 -4.14
N THR A 172 14.61 1.49 -5.27
CA THR A 172 16.04 1.16 -5.43
C THR A 172 16.88 1.84 -4.35
N ALA A 173 16.73 3.16 -4.19
CA ALA A 173 17.47 3.93 -3.20
C ALA A 173 17.17 3.47 -1.77
N ALA A 174 15.90 3.16 -1.46
CA ALA A 174 15.49 2.67 -0.15
C ALA A 174 16.13 1.30 0.16
N ILE A 175 16.03 0.34 -0.76
CA ILE A 175 16.64 -0.98 -0.56
C ILE A 175 18.17 -0.86 -0.46
N ALA A 176 18.81 -0.15 -1.39
CA ALA A 176 20.26 0.02 -1.43
C ALA A 176 20.79 0.67 -0.13
N SER A 177 20.14 1.71 0.35
CA SER A 177 20.60 2.41 1.57
C SER A 177 20.18 1.73 2.85
N ILE A 178 18.94 1.19 2.95
CA ILE A 178 18.43 0.63 4.20
C ILE A 178 18.92 -0.80 4.41
N ALA A 179 18.87 -1.67 3.39
CA ALA A 179 19.32 -3.04 3.54
C ALA A 179 20.84 -3.17 3.46
N PHE A 180 21.48 -2.47 2.51
CA PHE A 180 22.90 -2.64 2.23
C PHE A 180 23.78 -1.48 2.75
N ASN A 181 23.19 -0.42 3.31
CA ASN A 181 23.87 0.78 3.78
C ASN A 181 24.72 1.47 2.70
N LEU A 182 24.33 1.34 1.42
CA LEU A 182 25.03 2.02 0.34
C LEU A 182 24.77 3.54 0.38
N PRO A 183 25.75 4.39 -0.02
CA PRO A 183 25.67 5.84 0.11
C PRO A 183 24.74 6.46 -0.94
N VAL A 184 23.46 6.08 -0.92
CA VAL A 184 22.40 6.55 -1.82
C VAL A 184 21.35 7.29 -1.00
N ALA A 185 21.03 8.53 -1.41
CA ALA A 185 19.97 9.32 -0.79
C ALA A 185 18.58 8.81 -1.23
N CYS A 186 17.71 8.55 -0.26
CA CYS A 186 16.34 8.10 -0.48
C CYS A 186 15.37 9.29 -0.33
N ILE A 187 14.61 9.60 -1.38
CA ILE A 187 13.77 10.81 -1.43
C ILE A 187 12.31 10.41 -1.65
N ASP A 188 11.53 10.42 -0.57
CA ASP A 188 10.07 10.33 -0.60
C ASP A 188 9.42 11.70 -0.40
N ALA A 189 8.10 11.77 -0.38
CA ALA A 189 7.36 13.01 -0.14
C ALA A 189 7.65 13.64 1.26
N ASN A 190 8.07 12.85 2.24
CA ASN A 190 8.47 13.36 3.54
C ASN A 190 9.83 14.05 3.45
N VAL A 191 10.80 13.40 2.82
CA VAL A 191 12.14 13.93 2.59
C VAL A 191 12.11 15.19 1.72
N GLU A 192 11.31 15.18 0.61
CA GLU A 192 11.09 16.39 -0.22
C GLU A 192 10.61 17.57 0.63
N ARG A 193 9.64 17.33 1.51
CA ARG A 193 9.08 18.38 2.38
C ARG A 193 10.08 18.88 3.40
N VAL A 194 10.84 17.99 4.05
CA VAL A 194 11.88 18.37 5.00
C VAL A 194 12.95 19.23 4.33
N ILE A 195 13.50 18.77 3.20
CA ILE A 195 14.54 19.49 2.45
C ILE A 195 14.01 20.83 1.96
N ALA A 196 12.79 20.86 1.39
CA ALA A 196 12.20 22.11 0.90
C ALA A 196 12.04 23.16 2.00
N ARG A 197 11.79 22.76 3.26
CA ARG A 197 11.71 23.68 4.40
C ARG A 197 13.07 24.05 4.96
N VAL A 198 13.94 23.07 5.15
CA VAL A 198 15.28 23.32 5.74
C VAL A 198 16.12 24.24 4.85
N PHE A 199 16.08 24.03 3.54
CA PHE A 199 16.90 24.76 2.55
C PHE A 199 16.12 25.79 1.73
N ASP A 200 14.86 26.07 2.08
CA ASP A 200 14.00 27.06 1.40
C ASP A 200 13.92 26.87 -0.13
N VAL A 201 13.54 25.66 -0.56
CA VAL A 201 13.28 25.43 -2.00
C VAL A 201 11.98 26.13 -2.38
N ASP A 202 12.07 27.21 -3.14
CA ASP A 202 11.02 28.19 -3.45
C ASP A 202 10.20 27.91 -4.71
N SER A 203 10.37 26.72 -5.29
CA SER A 203 9.67 26.28 -6.49
C SER A 203 8.95 24.93 -6.25
N PRO A 204 7.92 24.61 -7.09
CA PRO A 204 7.17 23.36 -6.92
C PRO A 204 8.08 22.13 -6.93
N VAL A 205 8.09 21.35 -5.85
CA VAL A 205 9.03 20.22 -5.65
C VAL A 205 9.02 19.15 -6.74
N LYS A 206 7.94 19.08 -7.52
CA LYS A 206 7.83 18.17 -8.69
C LYS A 206 8.27 18.83 -10.00
N SER A 207 8.70 20.10 -10.00
CA SER A 207 9.34 20.71 -11.18
C SER A 207 10.75 20.14 -11.36
N GLY A 208 11.23 20.06 -12.61
CA GLY A 208 12.56 19.53 -12.91
C GLY A 208 13.68 20.20 -12.11
N PRO A 209 13.78 21.55 -12.08
CA PRO A 209 14.82 22.26 -11.34
C PRO A 209 14.75 22.02 -9.83
N ALA A 210 13.57 22.07 -9.21
CA ALA A 210 13.41 21.83 -7.77
C ALA A 210 13.73 20.38 -7.40
N ALA A 211 13.27 19.41 -8.20
CA ALA A 211 13.58 17.99 -7.98
C ALA A 211 15.11 17.74 -8.06
N ALA A 212 15.80 18.34 -9.03
CA ALA A 212 17.24 18.24 -9.15
C ALA A 212 17.98 18.88 -7.94
N ARG A 213 17.53 20.06 -7.50
CA ARG A 213 18.07 20.72 -6.30
C ARG A 213 17.84 19.89 -5.04
N ILE A 214 16.65 19.32 -4.85
CA ILE A 214 16.34 18.44 -3.71
C ILE A 214 17.24 17.20 -3.74
N ALA A 215 17.45 16.59 -4.91
CA ALA A 215 18.33 15.44 -5.05
C ALA A 215 19.79 15.77 -4.74
N GLU A 216 20.28 16.93 -5.15
CA GLU A 216 21.61 17.42 -4.81
C GLU A 216 21.76 17.61 -3.30
N LEU A 217 20.82 18.33 -2.68
CA LEU A 217 20.82 18.59 -1.24
C LEU A 217 20.74 17.29 -0.44
N ALA A 218 19.88 16.36 -0.83
CA ALA A 218 19.75 15.05 -0.19
C ALA A 218 21.08 14.27 -0.19
N ARG A 219 21.84 14.33 -1.28
CA ARG A 219 23.18 13.73 -1.35
C ARG A 219 24.18 14.44 -0.46
N ARG A 220 24.16 15.76 -0.43
CA ARG A 220 25.10 16.58 0.38
C ARG A 220 24.91 16.38 1.88
N ILE A 221 23.66 16.22 2.34
CA ILE A 221 23.37 16.01 3.76
C ILE A 221 23.54 14.55 4.22
N LEU A 222 23.80 13.61 3.30
CA LEU A 222 24.00 12.21 3.63
C LEU A 222 25.41 11.99 4.21
N PRO A 223 25.55 11.62 5.49
CA PRO A 223 26.85 11.38 6.08
C PRO A 223 27.44 10.05 5.60
N GLU A 224 28.76 9.99 5.46
CA GLU A 224 29.46 8.79 5.06
C GLU A 224 29.23 7.65 6.07
N GLY A 225 28.98 6.44 5.56
CA GLY A 225 28.75 5.24 6.38
C GLY A 225 27.39 5.16 7.09
N GLU A 226 26.57 6.23 7.06
CA GLU A 226 25.33 6.33 7.83
C GLU A 226 24.05 6.33 6.98
N ALA A 227 24.10 5.86 5.73
CA ALA A 227 23.01 5.97 4.79
C ALA A 227 21.70 5.32 5.31
N ARG A 228 21.80 4.15 5.93
CA ARG A 228 20.67 3.44 6.55
C ARG A 228 19.98 4.30 7.60
N ARG A 229 20.73 4.83 8.54
CA ARG A 229 20.18 5.61 9.66
C ARG A 229 19.64 6.96 9.17
N HIS A 230 20.44 7.66 8.37
CA HIS A 230 20.11 9.00 7.87
C HIS A 230 18.83 9.02 7.02
N ASN A 231 18.70 8.12 6.05
CA ASN A 231 17.51 8.08 5.19
C ASN A 231 16.24 7.77 5.99
N GLN A 232 16.30 6.82 6.92
CA GLN A 232 15.19 6.55 7.82
C GLN A 232 14.89 7.72 8.75
N ALA A 233 15.92 8.41 9.26
CA ALA A 233 15.77 9.59 10.11
C ALA A 233 15.04 10.73 9.38
N MET A 234 15.39 11.00 8.13
CA MET A 234 14.74 12.00 7.29
C MET A 234 13.26 11.67 7.04
N MET A 235 12.95 10.40 6.71
CA MET A 235 11.56 9.95 6.52
C MET A 235 10.75 10.04 7.82
N GLU A 236 11.31 9.60 8.96
CA GLU A 236 10.66 9.69 10.28
C GLU A 236 10.43 11.14 10.71
N LEU A 237 11.42 12.01 10.54
CA LEU A 237 11.28 13.43 10.85
C LEU A 237 10.12 14.05 10.03
N GLY A 238 10.05 13.73 8.74
CA GLY A 238 8.97 14.17 7.87
C GLY A 238 7.62 13.66 8.29
N ALA A 239 7.52 12.39 8.72
CA ALA A 239 6.28 11.77 9.14
C ALA A 239 5.82 12.25 10.53
N LEU A 240 6.74 12.34 11.50
CA LEU A 240 6.41 12.55 12.91
C LEU A 240 6.45 14.02 13.33
N VAL A 241 7.33 14.84 12.78
CA VAL A 241 7.57 16.23 13.22
C VAL A 241 7.26 17.23 12.13
N CYS A 242 7.93 17.11 10.97
CA CYS A 242 7.83 18.03 9.85
C CYS A 242 6.67 17.67 8.91
N GLY A 243 5.48 17.37 9.46
CA GLY A 243 4.28 17.02 8.70
C GLY A 243 3.63 18.23 7.97
N LYS A 244 2.38 18.02 7.49
CA LYS A 244 1.57 19.13 6.92
C LYS A 244 1.35 20.25 7.95
N LYS A 245 1.11 19.89 9.22
CA LYS A 245 1.10 20.77 10.38
C LYS A 245 2.37 20.50 11.18
N PRO A 246 3.47 21.24 10.93
CA PRO A 246 4.76 20.92 11.53
C PRO A 246 4.83 21.30 13.01
N ARG A 247 5.56 20.49 13.78
CA ARG A 247 5.84 20.71 15.21
C ARG A 247 7.27 21.26 15.38
N CYS A 248 7.50 22.50 14.92
CA CYS A 248 8.84 23.10 14.86
C CYS A 248 9.53 23.18 16.22
N GLY A 249 8.78 23.37 17.32
CA GLY A 249 9.36 23.38 18.67
C GLY A 249 9.92 22.03 19.14
N GLN A 250 9.62 20.93 18.43
CA GLN A 250 10.16 19.58 18.70
C GLN A 250 11.16 19.14 17.63
N CYS A 251 11.48 20.01 16.66
CA CYS A 251 12.29 19.65 15.51
C CYS A 251 13.79 19.74 15.83
N PRO A 252 14.56 18.65 15.65
CA PRO A 252 16.02 18.69 15.87
C PRO A 252 16.73 19.64 14.92
N LEU A 253 16.10 19.94 13.76
CA LEU A 253 16.65 20.80 12.72
C LEU A 253 16.14 22.24 12.81
N ALA A 254 15.40 22.63 13.86
CA ALA A 254 14.77 23.96 13.95
C ALA A 254 15.78 25.11 13.77
N ARG A 255 16.95 25.03 14.38
CA ARG A 255 18.00 26.07 14.29
C ARG A 255 18.65 26.19 12.91
N PHE A 256 18.53 25.14 12.07
CA PHE A 256 19.06 25.12 10.70
C PHE A 256 17.99 25.41 9.65
N CYS A 257 16.70 25.47 10.04
CA CYS A 257 15.58 25.52 9.11
C CYS A 257 15.37 26.96 8.59
N THR A 258 15.72 27.21 7.34
CA THR A 258 15.56 28.51 6.69
C THR A 258 14.10 28.95 6.62
N ALA A 259 13.18 28.05 6.25
CA ALA A 259 11.75 28.38 6.21
C ALA A 259 11.19 28.76 7.59
N LEU A 260 11.69 28.14 8.68
CA LEU A 260 11.30 28.53 10.04
C LEU A 260 11.84 29.91 10.41
N HIS A 261 13.10 30.18 10.09
CA HIS A 261 13.73 31.47 10.32
C HIS A 261 13.01 32.62 9.61
N LEU A 262 12.59 32.37 8.36
CA LEU A 262 11.84 33.34 7.54
C LEU A 262 10.35 33.41 7.87
N GLY A 263 9.83 32.57 8.75
CA GLY A 263 8.39 32.51 9.08
C GLY A 263 7.49 31.90 8.00
N ILE A 264 8.04 31.24 6.98
CA ILE A 264 7.34 30.74 5.78
C ILE A 264 7.19 29.22 5.76
N VAL A 265 7.24 28.54 6.90
CA VAL A 265 7.14 27.07 6.99
C VAL A 265 5.88 26.50 6.31
N HIS A 266 4.78 27.25 6.36
CA HIS A 266 3.50 26.84 5.75
C HIS A 266 3.43 27.07 4.25
N GLU A 267 4.33 27.87 3.69
CA GLU A 267 4.49 28.11 2.26
C GLU A 267 5.40 27.08 1.58
N ARG A 268 6.06 26.25 2.37
CA ARG A 268 6.94 25.18 1.89
C ARG A 268 6.41 23.79 2.26
N PRO A 269 6.53 22.80 1.36
CA PRO A 269 6.94 22.95 -0.04
C PRO A 269 5.93 23.74 -0.86
N VAL A 270 6.40 24.43 -1.90
CA VAL A 270 5.51 25.14 -2.84
C VAL A 270 4.60 24.12 -3.52
N PRO A 271 3.27 24.31 -3.48
CA PRO A 271 2.32 23.36 -4.05
C PRO A 271 2.42 23.32 -5.58
N GLY A 272 2.37 22.14 -6.16
CA GLY A 272 2.18 21.96 -7.60
C GLY A 272 0.72 22.16 -8.03
N LYS A 273 0.45 22.02 -9.33
CA LYS A 273 -0.92 22.00 -9.83
C LYS A 273 -1.72 20.88 -9.16
N LYS A 274 -2.91 21.22 -8.67
CA LYS A 274 -3.84 20.21 -8.13
C LYS A 274 -4.35 19.35 -9.29
N ALA A 275 -4.33 18.03 -9.10
CA ALA A 275 -5.00 17.14 -10.04
C ALA A 275 -6.51 17.34 -9.96
N GLU A 276 -7.17 17.36 -11.12
CA GLU A 276 -8.62 17.44 -11.22
C GLU A 276 -9.25 16.12 -10.77
N ILE A 277 -10.29 16.23 -9.96
CA ILE A 277 -11.03 15.08 -9.45
C ILE A 277 -12.18 14.79 -10.42
N THR A 278 -12.17 13.59 -11.01
CA THR A 278 -13.17 13.14 -11.95
C THR A 278 -14.18 12.20 -11.27
N PRO A 279 -15.48 12.55 -11.20
CA PRO A 279 -16.51 11.63 -10.76
C PRO A 279 -16.75 10.56 -11.83
N ILE A 280 -16.96 9.30 -11.40
CA ILE A 280 -17.30 8.18 -12.29
C ILE A 280 -18.48 7.42 -11.68
N GLU A 281 -19.49 7.21 -12.47
CA GLU A 281 -20.61 6.33 -12.16
C GLU A 281 -20.33 4.94 -12.78
N VAL A 282 -20.41 3.92 -11.96
CA VAL A 282 -20.22 2.51 -12.39
C VAL A 282 -21.30 1.64 -11.76
N VAL A 283 -21.58 0.53 -12.40
CA VAL A 283 -22.59 -0.46 -11.97
C VAL A 283 -21.96 -1.81 -11.75
N THR A 284 -22.56 -2.61 -10.90
CA THR A 284 -22.27 -4.04 -10.77
C THR A 284 -23.51 -4.82 -10.36
N GLY A 285 -23.60 -6.06 -10.80
CA GLY A 285 -24.74 -6.91 -10.53
C GLY A 285 -24.38 -8.21 -9.80
N VAL A 286 -25.11 -8.54 -8.77
CA VAL A 286 -25.08 -9.84 -8.10
C VAL A 286 -26.13 -10.72 -8.77
N LEU A 287 -25.70 -11.52 -9.73
CA LEU A 287 -26.55 -12.51 -10.37
C LEU A 287 -26.60 -13.76 -9.48
N SER A 288 -27.81 -14.12 -9.03
CA SER A 288 -28.04 -15.29 -8.18
C SER A 288 -28.76 -16.38 -8.95
N ASN A 289 -28.33 -17.63 -8.74
CA ASN A 289 -29.05 -18.83 -9.19
C ASN A 289 -29.10 -19.81 -8.00
N HIS A 290 -30.28 -19.97 -7.40
CA HIS A 290 -30.48 -20.62 -6.12
C HIS A 290 -29.58 -19.97 -5.04
N ASP A 291 -28.75 -20.76 -4.32
CA ASP A 291 -27.87 -20.28 -3.27
C ASP A 291 -26.48 -19.80 -3.77
N ARG A 292 -26.26 -19.86 -5.09
CA ARG A 292 -24.98 -19.47 -5.72
C ARG A 292 -25.05 -18.13 -6.39
N VAL A 293 -23.91 -17.43 -6.36
CA VAL A 293 -23.72 -16.15 -7.04
C VAL A 293 -22.65 -16.27 -8.11
N PHE A 294 -22.84 -15.54 -9.20
CA PHE A 294 -21.93 -15.52 -10.32
C PHE A 294 -20.82 -14.47 -10.07
N VAL A 295 -19.57 -14.88 -10.29
CA VAL A 295 -18.40 -14.01 -10.27
C VAL A 295 -17.50 -14.32 -11.45
N GLN A 296 -16.76 -13.31 -11.91
CA GLN A 296 -15.79 -13.44 -12.99
C GLN A 296 -14.41 -12.98 -12.57
N LYS A 297 -13.35 -13.52 -13.21
CA LYS A 297 -11.96 -13.15 -13.00
C LYS A 297 -11.52 -12.23 -14.12
N ARG A 298 -11.22 -10.98 -13.80
CA ARG A 298 -10.77 -9.95 -14.75
C ARG A 298 -9.56 -10.40 -15.56
N LEU A 299 -9.46 -9.88 -16.80
CA LEU A 299 -8.25 -10.00 -17.60
C LEU A 299 -7.02 -9.50 -16.81
N PRO A 300 -5.81 -10.04 -17.08
CA PRO A 300 -4.60 -9.67 -16.32
C PRO A 300 -4.23 -8.18 -16.41
N GLN A 301 -4.70 -7.49 -17.43
CA GLN A 301 -4.40 -6.08 -17.71
C GLN A 301 -5.27 -5.15 -16.83
N GLY A 302 -4.76 -3.94 -16.63
CA GLY A 302 -5.49 -2.89 -15.91
C GLY A 302 -5.27 -2.91 -14.38
N ALA A 303 -5.92 -1.96 -13.71
CA ALA A 303 -5.68 -1.67 -12.28
C ALA A 303 -6.08 -2.81 -11.36
N TRP A 304 -7.08 -3.60 -11.72
CA TRP A 304 -7.63 -4.71 -10.94
C TRP A 304 -7.52 -6.06 -11.66
N GLY A 305 -6.60 -6.17 -12.64
CA GLY A 305 -6.40 -7.39 -13.41
C GLY A 305 -6.16 -8.60 -12.52
N GLY A 306 -6.70 -9.77 -12.90
CA GLY A 306 -6.56 -11.03 -12.17
C GLY A 306 -7.38 -11.13 -10.88
N LEU A 307 -8.12 -10.10 -10.47
CA LEU A 307 -9.05 -10.15 -9.34
C LEU A 307 -10.41 -10.69 -9.75
N TRP A 308 -11.11 -11.25 -8.79
CA TRP A 308 -12.49 -11.67 -8.94
C TRP A 308 -13.44 -10.51 -8.67
N GLU A 309 -14.52 -10.44 -9.42
CA GLU A 309 -15.53 -9.39 -9.26
C GLU A 309 -16.92 -9.89 -9.65
N PHE A 310 -17.92 -9.12 -9.29
CA PHE A 310 -19.25 -9.24 -9.91
C PHE A 310 -19.22 -8.46 -11.24
N PRO A 311 -19.79 -8.97 -12.35
CA PRO A 311 -19.77 -8.26 -13.63
C PRO A 311 -20.40 -6.88 -13.55
N GLY A 312 -19.95 -5.99 -14.44
CA GLY A 312 -20.43 -4.62 -14.51
C GLY A 312 -19.39 -3.66 -15.05
N GLY A 313 -19.78 -2.42 -15.30
CA GLY A 313 -18.93 -1.44 -15.93
C GLY A 313 -19.38 -0.01 -15.73
N ARG A 314 -19.09 0.88 -16.69
CA ARG A 314 -19.43 2.30 -16.62
C ARG A 314 -20.86 2.55 -17.05
N VAL A 315 -21.50 3.53 -16.40
CA VAL A 315 -22.75 4.11 -16.89
C VAL A 315 -22.44 5.00 -18.08
N GLU A 316 -23.06 4.75 -19.22
CA GLU A 316 -22.89 5.56 -20.43
C GLU A 316 -23.82 6.77 -20.44
N PRO A 317 -23.51 7.82 -21.23
CA PRO A 317 -24.36 8.98 -21.34
C PRO A 317 -25.75 8.61 -21.87
N GLY A 318 -26.79 8.99 -21.11
CA GLY A 318 -28.19 8.78 -21.51
C GLY A 318 -28.84 7.50 -21.02
N GLU A 319 -28.10 6.60 -20.34
CA GLU A 319 -28.68 5.41 -19.71
C GLU A 319 -28.84 5.59 -18.19
N THR A 320 -29.76 4.83 -17.61
CA THR A 320 -29.88 4.71 -16.16
C THR A 320 -28.92 3.62 -15.64
N PRO A 321 -28.55 3.64 -14.34
CA PRO A 321 -27.71 2.58 -13.77
C PRO A 321 -28.31 1.16 -13.94
N GLU A 322 -29.63 1.04 -13.90
CA GLU A 322 -30.34 -0.23 -14.13
C GLU A 322 -30.16 -0.73 -15.57
N GLN A 323 -30.23 0.18 -16.54
CA GLN A 323 -30.00 -0.14 -17.96
C GLN A 323 -28.54 -0.53 -18.19
N ALA A 324 -27.61 0.23 -17.58
CA ALA A 324 -26.18 -0.03 -17.66
C ALA A 324 -25.81 -1.44 -17.17
N VAL A 325 -26.32 -1.86 -16.00
CA VAL A 325 -25.98 -3.19 -15.46
C VAL A 325 -26.49 -4.34 -16.34
N VAL A 326 -27.65 -4.18 -16.95
CA VAL A 326 -28.20 -5.18 -17.86
C VAL A 326 -27.37 -5.27 -19.15
N ARG A 327 -27.02 -4.11 -19.74
CA ARG A 327 -26.14 -4.04 -20.91
C ARG A 327 -24.77 -4.68 -20.65
N GLU A 328 -24.11 -4.29 -19.54
CA GLU A 328 -22.79 -4.81 -19.18
C GLU A 328 -22.80 -6.32 -18.96
N PHE A 329 -23.85 -6.87 -18.34
CA PHE A 329 -23.99 -8.32 -18.20
C PHE A 329 -24.10 -9.04 -19.55
N ALA A 330 -24.89 -8.49 -20.47
CA ALA A 330 -25.02 -9.05 -21.81
C ALA A 330 -23.70 -9.00 -22.58
N GLU A 331 -22.97 -7.88 -22.49
CA GLU A 331 -21.68 -7.66 -23.16
C GLU A 331 -20.55 -8.54 -22.59
N GLU A 332 -20.47 -8.63 -21.25
CA GLU A 332 -19.36 -9.32 -20.58
C GLU A 332 -19.55 -10.83 -20.47
N THR A 333 -20.83 -11.31 -20.40
CA THR A 333 -21.14 -12.71 -20.07
C THR A 333 -22.07 -13.41 -21.06
N GLY A 334 -22.71 -12.64 -21.94
CA GLY A 334 -23.78 -13.17 -22.82
C GLY A 334 -25.10 -13.49 -22.09
N PHE A 335 -25.19 -13.28 -20.79
CA PHE A 335 -26.41 -13.53 -20.02
C PHE A 335 -27.44 -12.42 -20.22
N THR A 336 -28.69 -12.79 -20.49
CA THR A 336 -29.84 -11.89 -20.40
C THR A 336 -30.33 -11.89 -18.95
N VAL A 337 -30.26 -10.72 -18.32
CA VAL A 337 -30.62 -10.55 -16.89
C VAL A 337 -31.67 -9.47 -16.71
N ARG A 338 -32.39 -9.52 -15.58
CA ARG A 338 -33.24 -8.41 -15.13
C ARG A 338 -32.85 -7.97 -13.70
N VAL A 339 -33.03 -6.71 -13.43
CA VAL A 339 -32.85 -6.15 -12.08
C VAL A 339 -34.06 -6.53 -11.22
N THR A 340 -33.77 -7.13 -10.06
CA THR A 340 -34.80 -7.49 -9.07
C THR A 340 -34.88 -6.51 -7.92
N ALA A 341 -33.72 -5.95 -7.49
CA ALA A 341 -33.68 -4.95 -6.44
C ALA A 341 -32.38 -4.16 -6.46
N PRO A 342 -32.34 -2.89 -6.03
CA PRO A 342 -31.13 -2.17 -5.71
C PRO A 342 -30.54 -2.71 -4.39
N LEU A 343 -29.23 -2.95 -4.36
CA LEU A 343 -28.49 -3.35 -3.15
C LEU A 343 -27.83 -2.16 -2.46
N GLY A 344 -27.74 -0.99 -3.14
CA GLY A 344 -27.18 0.24 -2.61
C GLY A 344 -26.03 0.80 -3.44
N ILE A 345 -25.35 1.82 -2.90
CA ILE A 345 -24.25 2.53 -3.58
C ILE A 345 -23.00 2.48 -2.72
N ILE A 346 -21.90 1.99 -3.27
CA ILE A 346 -20.58 2.02 -2.62
C ILE A 346 -19.78 3.16 -3.20
N ARG A 347 -19.35 4.12 -2.34
CA ARG A 347 -18.46 5.20 -2.73
C ARG A 347 -17.01 4.79 -2.49
N HIS A 348 -16.17 5.01 -3.50
CA HIS A 348 -14.77 4.65 -3.45
C HIS A 348 -13.91 5.71 -4.14
N GLY A 349 -12.74 6.03 -3.55
CA GLY A 349 -11.75 6.91 -4.16
C GLY A 349 -10.61 6.10 -4.77
N TYR A 350 -10.28 6.36 -6.02
CA TYR A 350 -9.14 5.76 -6.69
C TYR A 350 -8.35 6.83 -7.44
N THR A 351 -7.11 7.11 -7.02
CA THR A 351 -6.29 8.20 -7.56
C THR A 351 -7.05 9.53 -7.61
N THR A 352 -7.30 10.05 -8.79
CA THR A 352 -8.08 11.27 -9.06
C THR A 352 -9.57 11.00 -9.32
N TYR A 353 -9.99 9.74 -9.27
CA TYR A 353 -11.38 9.37 -9.50
C TYR A 353 -12.19 9.27 -8.21
N ARG A 354 -13.44 9.71 -8.26
CA ARG A 354 -14.46 9.47 -7.23
C ARG A 354 -15.52 8.57 -7.82
N VAL A 355 -15.43 7.28 -7.48
CA VAL A 355 -16.28 6.23 -8.03
C VAL A 355 -17.53 6.08 -7.17
N ARG A 356 -18.70 6.05 -7.82
CA ARG A 356 -19.98 5.61 -7.25
C ARG A 356 -20.37 4.31 -7.92
N LEU A 357 -20.26 3.21 -7.17
CA LEU A 357 -20.62 1.87 -7.63
C LEU A 357 -22.06 1.57 -7.22
N HIS A 358 -22.97 1.57 -8.19
CA HIS A 358 -24.36 1.17 -8.01
C HIS A 358 -24.44 -0.37 -8.05
N CYS A 359 -24.96 -0.97 -6.99
CA CYS A 359 -25.03 -2.42 -6.83
C CYS A 359 -26.48 -2.91 -6.97
N PHE A 360 -26.68 -3.94 -7.76
CA PHE A 360 -28.02 -4.50 -8.05
C PHE A 360 -28.06 -6.00 -7.81
N ALA A 361 -29.20 -6.49 -7.33
CA ALA A 361 -29.54 -7.90 -7.37
C ALA A 361 -30.13 -8.21 -8.74
N LEU A 362 -29.69 -9.31 -9.34
CA LEU A 362 -30.08 -9.73 -10.67
C LEU A 362 -30.59 -11.20 -10.67
N GLU A 363 -31.43 -11.50 -11.62
CA GLU A 363 -31.82 -12.87 -11.98
C GLU A 363 -31.74 -13.08 -13.48
N LEU A 364 -31.57 -14.34 -13.89
CA LEU A 364 -31.58 -14.69 -15.31
C LEU A 364 -33.01 -14.55 -15.87
N VAL A 365 -33.09 -13.98 -17.06
CA VAL A 365 -34.33 -14.10 -17.87
C VAL A 365 -34.27 -15.45 -18.56
N THR A 366 -35.01 -16.42 -18.06
CA THR A 366 -35.14 -17.73 -18.68
C THR A 366 -36.46 -17.80 -19.45
N ASP A 367 -36.43 -18.27 -20.70
CA ASP A 367 -37.61 -18.79 -21.33
C ASP A 367 -38.10 -19.98 -20.48
N ASP A 368 -39.42 -20.23 -20.38
CA ASP A 368 -40.09 -21.19 -19.50
C ASP A 368 -39.57 -22.65 -19.56
N THR A 369 -38.41 -22.89 -20.13
CA THR A 369 -37.75 -24.20 -20.18
C THR A 369 -36.70 -24.31 -19.07
N PRO A 370 -36.75 -25.34 -18.20
CA PRO A 370 -35.76 -25.59 -17.17
C PRO A 370 -34.47 -26.12 -17.81
N ARG A 371 -33.68 -25.23 -18.42
CA ARG A 371 -32.31 -25.52 -18.85
C ARG A 371 -31.33 -24.90 -17.85
N PRO A 372 -30.23 -25.60 -17.50
CA PRO A 372 -29.13 -24.93 -16.85
C PRO A 372 -28.68 -23.77 -17.75
N PRO A 373 -28.27 -22.63 -17.18
CA PRO A 373 -27.80 -21.51 -17.98
C PRO A 373 -26.67 -21.99 -18.91
N GLU A 374 -26.74 -21.61 -20.17
CA GLU A 374 -25.64 -21.87 -21.11
C GLU A 374 -24.34 -21.33 -20.52
N PRO A 375 -23.18 -21.98 -20.79
CA PRO A 375 -21.92 -21.44 -20.30
C PRO A 375 -21.73 -20.00 -20.81
N PRO A 376 -21.31 -19.08 -19.94
CA PRO A 376 -21.18 -17.67 -20.33
C PRO A 376 -20.10 -17.49 -21.43
N VAL A 377 -20.36 -16.55 -22.31
CA VAL A 377 -19.36 -16.09 -23.30
C VAL A 377 -18.58 -14.92 -22.69
N LEU A 378 -17.45 -15.21 -22.06
CA LEU A 378 -16.66 -14.19 -21.38
C LEU A 378 -15.89 -13.31 -22.37
N THR A 379 -16.11 -12.01 -22.37
CA THR A 379 -15.40 -11.03 -23.21
C THR A 379 -14.40 -10.20 -22.41
N ALA A 380 -14.69 -9.95 -21.14
CA ALA A 380 -13.90 -9.11 -20.23
C ALA A 380 -13.18 -9.91 -19.11
N ALA A 381 -13.31 -11.24 -19.13
CA ALA A 381 -12.80 -12.10 -18.06
C ALA A 381 -12.09 -13.35 -18.59
N THR A 382 -11.16 -13.90 -17.79
CA THR A 382 -10.44 -15.15 -18.11
C THR A 382 -11.11 -16.39 -17.55
N ALA A 383 -11.97 -16.25 -16.56
CA ALA A 383 -12.69 -17.34 -15.90
C ALA A 383 -13.94 -16.81 -15.21
N CYS A 384 -14.88 -17.72 -14.94
CA CYS A 384 -16.04 -17.44 -14.10
C CYS A 384 -16.28 -18.58 -13.13
N ARG A 385 -17.04 -18.29 -12.07
CA ARG A 385 -17.48 -19.30 -11.08
C ARG A 385 -18.89 -18.99 -10.60
N TRP A 386 -19.65 -20.04 -10.32
CA TRP A 386 -20.84 -20.01 -9.50
C TRP A 386 -20.48 -20.52 -8.11
N LEU A 387 -20.55 -19.65 -7.11
CA LEU A 387 -20.06 -19.90 -5.75
C LEU A 387 -21.18 -19.74 -4.73
N GLU A 388 -21.15 -20.52 -3.68
CA GLU A 388 -21.93 -20.23 -2.48
C GLU A 388 -21.40 -18.93 -1.84
N ARG A 389 -22.28 -18.18 -1.17
CA ARG A 389 -21.91 -16.87 -0.62
C ARG A 389 -20.72 -16.93 0.34
N GLY A 390 -20.60 -18.00 1.14
CA GLY A 390 -19.47 -18.21 2.05
C GLY A 390 -18.12 -18.41 1.34
N GLU A 391 -18.12 -18.92 0.11
CA GLU A 391 -16.88 -19.13 -0.66
C GLU A 391 -16.28 -17.83 -1.20
N LEU A 392 -17.05 -16.72 -1.23
CA LEU A 392 -16.58 -15.41 -1.66
C LEU A 392 -15.40 -14.89 -0.82
N GLU A 393 -15.29 -15.31 0.44
CA GLU A 393 -14.19 -14.90 1.33
C GLU A 393 -12.82 -15.39 0.84
N SER A 394 -12.78 -16.51 0.10
CA SER A 394 -11.54 -17.07 -0.43
C SER A 394 -10.99 -16.35 -1.65
N LEU A 395 -11.78 -15.49 -2.29
CA LEU A 395 -11.41 -14.81 -3.52
C LEU A 395 -10.75 -13.46 -3.24
N ALA A 396 -9.69 -13.12 -3.96
CA ALA A 396 -9.15 -11.76 -3.98
C ALA A 396 -10.03 -10.84 -4.83
N MET A 397 -10.58 -9.78 -4.24
CA MET A 397 -11.51 -8.85 -4.88
C MET A 397 -11.06 -7.40 -4.80
N PRO A 398 -11.47 -6.52 -5.76
CA PRO A 398 -11.38 -5.07 -5.57
C PRO A 398 -12.14 -4.63 -4.32
N ALA A 399 -11.64 -3.63 -3.58
CA ALA A 399 -12.18 -3.23 -2.28
C ALA A 399 -13.70 -2.92 -2.28
N ALA A 400 -14.24 -2.38 -3.38
CA ALA A 400 -15.68 -2.12 -3.50
C ALA A 400 -16.46 -3.42 -3.65
N HIS A 401 -15.97 -4.39 -4.45
CA HIS A 401 -16.61 -5.71 -4.61
C HIS A 401 -16.48 -6.56 -3.35
N ARG A 402 -15.37 -6.45 -2.59
CA ARG A 402 -15.23 -7.08 -1.27
C ARG A 402 -16.31 -6.58 -0.30
N LYS A 403 -16.54 -5.26 -0.21
CA LYS A 403 -17.60 -4.70 0.62
C LYS A 403 -19.00 -5.22 0.22
N LEU A 404 -19.24 -5.36 -1.09
CA LEU A 404 -20.47 -5.94 -1.58
C LEU A 404 -20.58 -7.42 -1.18
N ALA A 405 -19.52 -8.22 -1.38
CA ALA A 405 -19.48 -9.64 -1.00
C ALA A 405 -19.72 -9.83 0.50
N ASP A 406 -19.03 -9.03 1.35
CA ASP A 406 -19.20 -9.08 2.81
C ASP A 406 -20.66 -8.76 3.22
N SER A 407 -21.33 -7.84 2.51
CA SER A 407 -22.74 -7.53 2.77
C SER A 407 -23.71 -8.66 2.42
N LEU A 408 -23.33 -9.55 1.49
CA LEU A 408 -24.14 -10.72 1.11
C LEU A 408 -24.01 -11.88 2.09
N THR A 409 -22.92 -11.95 2.85
CA THR A 409 -22.63 -13.00 3.84
C THR A 409 -23.05 -12.61 5.26
N ALA A 410 -23.21 -11.29 5.53
CA ALA A 410 -23.61 -10.81 6.84
C ALA A 410 -25.06 -11.27 7.20
N PRO A 411 -25.30 -11.81 8.40
CA PRO A 411 -26.65 -12.16 8.84
C PRO A 411 -27.47 -10.86 8.96
N LYS A 412 -28.38 -10.63 7.98
CA LYS A 412 -29.32 -9.48 7.94
C LYS A 412 -28.70 -8.14 8.34
N GLY A 413 -27.64 -7.75 7.66
CA GLY A 413 -27.14 -6.37 7.73
C GLY A 413 -28.09 -5.44 6.95
N PRO A 414 -28.18 -4.15 7.32
CA PRO A 414 -28.94 -3.19 6.55
C PRO A 414 -28.40 -3.15 5.11
N LEU A 415 -29.30 -3.07 4.14
CA LEU A 415 -29.02 -2.66 2.77
C LEU A 415 -27.94 -1.56 2.82
N LEU A 416 -26.90 -1.64 1.98
CA LEU A 416 -25.78 -0.70 1.95
C LEU A 416 -26.30 0.74 1.93
N THR A 417 -26.60 1.28 3.11
CA THR A 417 -27.00 2.67 3.27
C THR A 417 -25.76 3.53 3.12
N ALA A 418 -25.91 4.53 2.29
CA ALA A 418 -24.91 5.54 1.94
C ALA A 418 -23.97 5.92 3.11
N PHE A 419 -22.68 5.68 2.95
CA PHE A 419 -21.62 6.37 3.66
C PHE A 419 -20.91 7.34 2.73
#